data_8949cfaa7a6a1d2fc8fd12f21ef1198b
#
_entry.id   8949cfaa7a6a1d2fc8fd12f21ef1198b
#
_cell.length_a   1.000
_cell.length_b   1.000
_cell.length_c   1.000
_cell.angle_alpha   90.00
_cell.angle_beta   90.00
_cell.angle_gamma   90.00
#
_symmetry.space_group_name_H-M   'P 1'
#
loop_
_entity.id
_entity.type
_entity.pdbx_description
1 polymer ?
#
loop_
_entity_poly.entity_id
_entity_poly.type
_entity_poly.pdbx_seq_one_letter_code
_entity_poly.pdbx_strand_id
1 'polypeptide(L)'
;MKLNLKRPLAFFDLETTGVNVASDRIVEISILKAMPDGTEDVKTLRINPGIPIPLESSLIHGIYDEDIRHERTFKQAGEELARFLDDCDLAGYNSNRFDIPVLMEEFLRAGIDFDIENRHFVDVQNIFHQMEQRTLKAAYQFYCGKDIENAHSAEADIKATYEVLKAQIARYENQSWEDKKGVVSKPVQNNIEALHAFTNLNKPVDFAARMVYNEDGVEVINFGKHKGRPVEDVFQSEPSYYNWMMNGDFPLYTKRCLEKIWNRFNAKKEQLRTDRQTSAAAPKAEQITPKNPKEEAKPITNDHLEQLKMKFGK
;
A
#
# COMPACT_ATOMS: atom_id res chain seq x y z
N MET A 1 -20.23 30.93 6.00
CA MET A 1 -19.06 31.83 6.01
C MET A 1 -18.67 32.07 4.57
N LYS A 2 -18.45 33.33 4.15
CA LYS A 2 -18.00 33.64 2.79
C LYS A 2 -16.48 33.78 2.78
N LEU A 3 -15.81 33.23 1.78
CA LEU A 3 -14.36 33.43 1.58
C LEU A 3 -14.10 34.88 1.18
N ASN A 4 -13.06 35.49 1.73
CA ASN A 4 -12.61 36.83 1.36
C ASN A 4 -11.59 36.73 0.24
N LEU A 5 -12.07 36.66 -1.00
CA LEU A 5 -11.26 36.45 -2.19
C LEU A 5 -10.99 37.79 -2.91
N LYS A 6 -9.76 38.04 -3.32
CA LYS A 6 -9.38 39.19 -4.18
C LYS A 6 -9.49 38.82 -5.68
N ARG A 7 -9.34 37.56 -6.01
CA ARG A 7 -9.46 36.94 -7.34
C ARG A 7 -10.14 35.58 -7.20
N PRO A 8 -10.65 34.98 -8.26
CA PRO A 8 -11.27 33.66 -8.18
C PRO A 8 -10.35 32.60 -7.58
N LEU A 9 -10.89 31.66 -6.81
CA LEU A 9 -10.18 30.52 -6.27
C LEU A 9 -10.79 29.24 -6.89
N ALA A 10 -9.99 28.52 -7.66
CA ALA A 10 -10.39 27.27 -8.29
C ALA A 10 -9.95 26.07 -7.45
N PHE A 11 -10.92 25.38 -6.84
CA PHE A 11 -10.72 24.08 -6.24
C PHE A 11 -10.81 23.03 -7.34
N PHE A 12 -9.86 22.12 -7.40
CA PHE A 12 -9.92 21.04 -8.38
C PHE A 12 -9.37 19.72 -7.84
N ASP A 13 -9.83 18.66 -8.44
CA ASP A 13 -9.45 17.28 -8.16
C ASP A 13 -9.32 16.50 -9.46
N LEU A 14 -8.42 15.54 -9.51
CA LEU A 14 -8.07 14.79 -10.70
C LEU A 14 -8.25 13.29 -10.47
N GLU A 15 -8.94 12.61 -11.41
CA GLU A 15 -8.79 11.17 -11.57
C GLU A 15 -7.76 10.89 -12.66
N THR A 16 -6.92 9.88 -12.45
CA THR A 16 -5.74 9.63 -13.29
C THR A 16 -5.53 8.15 -13.56
N THR A 17 -4.71 7.84 -14.56
CA THR A 17 -4.29 6.46 -14.86
C THR A 17 -3.38 5.85 -13.80
N GLY A 18 -2.88 6.65 -12.85
CA GLY A 18 -2.01 6.20 -11.75
C GLY A 18 -1.41 7.39 -11.01
N VAL A 19 -0.42 7.13 -10.15
CA VAL A 19 0.14 8.12 -9.21
C VAL A 19 1.50 8.71 -9.62
N ASN A 20 2.01 8.34 -10.78
CA ASN A 20 3.29 8.84 -11.28
C ASN A 20 3.08 10.11 -12.10
N VAL A 21 3.41 11.27 -11.52
CA VAL A 21 3.26 12.59 -12.14
C VAL A 21 3.88 12.66 -13.54
N ALA A 22 5.02 12.01 -13.77
CA ALA A 22 5.72 12.11 -15.04
C ALA A 22 5.13 11.25 -16.18
N SER A 23 4.44 10.16 -15.87
CA SER A 23 3.94 9.21 -16.87
C SER A 23 2.44 9.07 -16.93
N ASP A 24 1.76 9.25 -15.81
CA ASP A 24 0.31 9.09 -15.75
C ASP A 24 -0.44 10.26 -16.35
N ARG A 25 -1.70 10.04 -16.65
CA ARG A 25 -2.56 10.93 -17.44
C ARG A 25 -3.86 11.20 -16.71
N ILE A 26 -4.42 12.39 -16.94
CA ILE A 26 -5.75 12.74 -16.44
C ILE A 26 -6.82 11.96 -17.23
N VAL A 27 -7.77 11.36 -16.51
CA VAL A 27 -8.98 10.73 -17.05
C VAL A 27 -10.24 11.52 -16.72
N GLU A 28 -10.25 12.25 -15.61
CA GLU A 28 -11.30 13.22 -15.27
C GLU A 28 -10.69 14.40 -14.52
N ILE A 29 -11.19 15.59 -14.77
CA ILE A 29 -10.90 16.79 -13.97
C ILE A 29 -12.21 17.45 -13.57
N SER A 30 -12.36 17.73 -12.27
CA SER A 30 -13.48 18.50 -11.74
C SER A 30 -12.95 19.78 -11.08
N ILE A 31 -13.57 20.92 -11.43
CA ILE A 31 -13.14 22.24 -10.97
C ILE A 31 -14.36 22.97 -10.41
N LEU A 32 -14.27 23.46 -9.19
CA LEU A 32 -15.19 24.44 -8.61
C LEU A 32 -14.49 25.78 -8.51
N LYS A 33 -14.95 26.76 -9.27
CA LYS A 33 -14.42 28.12 -9.31
C LYS A 33 -15.26 29.02 -8.41
N ALA A 34 -14.74 29.38 -7.23
CA ALA A 34 -15.37 30.30 -6.29
C ALA A 34 -15.00 31.75 -6.65
N MET A 35 -16.00 32.60 -6.86
CA MET A 35 -15.83 33.99 -7.26
C MET A 35 -15.81 34.93 -6.05
N PRO A 36 -15.16 36.12 -6.16
CA PRO A 36 -15.13 37.10 -5.10
C PRO A 36 -16.51 37.59 -4.65
N ASP A 37 -17.49 37.61 -5.55
CA ASP A 37 -18.89 37.97 -5.22
C ASP A 37 -19.62 36.88 -4.44
N GLY A 38 -19.07 35.66 -4.39
CA GLY A 38 -19.59 34.49 -3.71
C GLY A 38 -20.43 33.57 -4.58
N THR A 39 -20.43 33.80 -5.89
CA THR A 39 -20.98 32.84 -6.86
C THR A 39 -19.96 31.71 -7.11
N GLU A 40 -20.47 30.57 -7.57
CA GLU A 40 -19.66 29.39 -7.86
C GLU A 40 -19.96 28.90 -9.28
N ASP A 41 -18.94 28.47 -9.98
CA ASP A 41 -19.03 27.82 -11.27
C ASP A 41 -18.34 26.47 -11.22
N VAL A 42 -19.01 25.40 -11.68
CA VAL A 42 -18.49 24.03 -11.61
C VAL A 42 -18.33 23.48 -13.02
N LYS A 43 -17.18 22.94 -13.30
CA LYS A 43 -16.88 22.28 -14.57
C LYS A 43 -16.24 20.94 -14.31
N THR A 44 -16.84 19.88 -14.85
CA THR A 44 -16.27 18.51 -14.84
C THR A 44 -16.11 18.06 -16.29
N LEU A 45 -14.94 17.55 -16.61
CA LEU A 45 -14.62 17.02 -17.94
C LEU A 45 -13.96 15.64 -17.78
N ARG A 46 -14.49 14.67 -18.52
CA ARG A 46 -13.79 13.43 -18.81
C ARG A 46 -12.79 13.63 -19.94
N ILE A 47 -11.64 13.03 -19.80
CA ILE A 47 -10.50 13.20 -20.70
C ILE A 47 -10.06 11.83 -21.19
N ASN A 48 -9.92 11.68 -22.49
CA ASN A 48 -9.26 10.50 -23.04
C ASN A 48 -7.75 10.63 -22.85
N PRO A 49 -7.12 9.80 -22.01
CA PRO A 49 -5.70 9.89 -21.72
C PRO A 49 -4.80 9.48 -22.90
N GLY A 50 -5.36 8.82 -23.92
CA GLY A 50 -4.62 8.27 -25.06
C GLY A 50 -3.78 7.03 -24.73
N ILE A 51 -3.90 6.50 -23.52
CA ILE A 51 -3.27 5.27 -23.03
C ILE A 51 -4.32 4.46 -22.25
N PRO A 52 -4.18 3.12 -22.14
CA PRO A 52 -5.10 2.32 -21.35
C PRO A 52 -5.10 2.70 -19.86
N ILE A 53 -6.26 2.67 -19.23
CA ILE A 53 -6.41 2.88 -17.79
C ILE A 53 -6.10 1.54 -17.09
N PRO A 54 -5.10 1.48 -16.18
CA PRO A 54 -4.88 0.29 -15.36
C PRO A 54 -6.12 -0.09 -14.56
N LEU A 55 -6.42 -1.38 -14.47
CA LEU A 55 -7.61 -1.88 -13.76
C LEU A 55 -7.64 -1.40 -12.30
N GLU A 56 -6.47 -1.31 -11.65
CA GLU A 56 -6.36 -0.82 -10.28
C GLU A 56 -6.89 0.62 -10.14
N SER A 57 -6.59 1.49 -11.09
CA SER A 57 -7.07 2.86 -11.13
C SER A 57 -8.58 2.91 -11.41
N SER A 58 -9.05 2.13 -12.39
CA SER A 58 -10.49 2.03 -12.69
C SER A 58 -11.32 1.53 -11.50
N LEU A 59 -10.79 0.62 -10.69
CA LEU A 59 -11.46 0.14 -9.48
C LEU A 59 -11.56 1.21 -8.37
N ILE A 60 -10.70 2.23 -8.40
CA ILE A 60 -10.71 3.34 -7.42
C ILE A 60 -11.73 4.40 -7.83
N HIS A 61 -11.65 4.91 -9.06
CA HIS A 61 -12.46 6.04 -9.51
C HIS A 61 -13.68 5.64 -10.36
N GLY A 62 -13.82 4.37 -10.72
CA GLY A 62 -14.99 3.86 -11.44
C GLY A 62 -15.06 4.24 -12.93
N ILE A 63 -13.98 4.77 -13.51
CA ILE A 63 -13.91 5.16 -14.93
C ILE A 63 -13.09 4.10 -15.68
N TYR A 64 -13.63 3.61 -16.79
CA TYR A 64 -13.02 2.59 -17.63
C TYR A 64 -12.75 3.12 -19.04
N ASP A 65 -11.93 2.41 -19.81
CA ASP A 65 -11.56 2.81 -21.18
C ASP A 65 -12.78 3.04 -22.09
N GLU A 66 -13.87 2.28 -21.88
CA GLU A 66 -15.10 2.44 -22.63
C GLU A 66 -15.79 3.79 -22.38
N ASP A 67 -15.71 4.29 -21.13
CA ASP A 67 -16.38 5.53 -20.71
C ASP A 67 -15.75 6.78 -21.34
N ILE A 68 -14.46 6.69 -21.66
CA ILE A 68 -13.66 7.84 -22.15
C ILE A 68 -13.22 7.72 -23.61
N ARG A 69 -13.55 6.62 -24.27
CA ARG A 69 -13.11 6.32 -25.65
C ARG A 69 -13.41 7.44 -26.62
N HIS A 70 -14.56 8.11 -26.48
CA HIS A 70 -15.04 9.17 -27.38
C HIS A 70 -14.84 10.57 -26.78
N GLU A 71 -14.25 10.66 -25.61
CA GLU A 71 -13.95 11.93 -24.96
C GLU A 71 -12.77 12.63 -25.63
N ARG A 72 -12.71 13.95 -25.45
CA ARG A 72 -11.61 14.77 -25.94
C ARG A 72 -10.33 14.42 -25.18
N THR A 73 -9.21 14.40 -25.90
CA THR A 73 -7.90 14.33 -25.25
C THR A 73 -7.59 15.62 -24.50
N PHE A 74 -6.64 15.59 -23.57
CA PHE A 74 -6.20 16.80 -22.86
C PHE A 74 -5.71 17.88 -23.84
N LYS A 75 -5.05 17.51 -24.93
CA LYS A 75 -4.63 18.43 -25.99
C LYS A 75 -5.80 19.18 -26.62
N GLN A 76 -6.98 18.55 -26.72
CA GLN A 76 -8.18 19.16 -27.30
C GLN A 76 -8.99 19.99 -26.30
N ALA A 77 -8.93 19.63 -25.00
CA ALA A 77 -9.68 20.30 -23.94
C ALA A 77 -8.86 21.35 -23.18
N GLY A 78 -7.52 21.27 -23.26
CA GLY A 78 -6.62 22.04 -22.42
C GLY A 78 -6.73 23.55 -22.59
N GLU A 79 -6.93 24.05 -23.80
CA GLU A 79 -7.14 25.48 -24.02
C GLU A 79 -8.43 26.01 -23.35
N GLU A 80 -9.48 25.20 -23.32
CA GLU A 80 -10.71 25.51 -22.60
C GLU A 80 -10.48 25.52 -21.10
N LEU A 81 -9.74 24.53 -20.59
CA LEU A 81 -9.36 24.44 -19.16
C LEU A 81 -8.46 25.61 -18.76
N ALA A 82 -7.44 25.95 -19.56
CA ALA A 82 -6.57 27.07 -19.29
C ALA A 82 -7.35 28.39 -19.17
N ARG A 83 -8.28 28.63 -20.12
CA ARG A 83 -9.17 29.81 -20.06
C ARG A 83 -10.11 29.79 -18.86
N PHE A 84 -10.64 28.64 -18.48
CA PHE A 84 -11.51 28.52 -17.32
C PHE A 84 -10.74 28.81 -16.01
N LEU A 85 -9.49 28.40 -15.94
CA LEU A 85 -8.60 28.63 -14.81
C LEU A 85 -7.86 29.98 -14.89
N ASP A 86 -8.09 30.75 -15.96
CA ASP A 86 -7.43 32.05 -16.11
C ASP A 86 -7.78 32.97 -14.94
N ASP A 87 -6.77 33.73 -14.48
CA ASP A 87 -6.85 34.64 -13.33
C ASP A 87 -7.33 33.99 -12.00
N CYS A 88 -7.22 32.67 -11.84
CA CYS A 88 -7.54 31.98 -10.60
C CYS A 88 -6.29 31.72 -9.76
N ASP A 89 -6.44 31.83 -8.44
CA ASP A 89 -5.62 31.06 -7.50
C ASP A 89 -6.12 29.60 -7.48
N LEU A 90 -5.29 28.66 -7.09
CA LEU A 90 -5.60 27.22 -7.14
C LEU A 90 -5.72 26.64 -5.74
N ALA A 91 -6.66 25.72 -5.55
CA ALA A 91 -6.86 25.03 -4.29
C ALA A 91 -7.21 23.55 -4.52
N GLY A 92 -6.97 22.71 -3.50
CA GLY A 92 -7.36 21.31 -3.51
C GLY A 92 -6.96 20.60 -2.22
N TYR A 93 -7.13 19.30 -2.16
CA TYR A 93 -6.73 18.47 -1.04
C TYR A 93 -5.51 17.61 -1.44
N ASN A 94 -4.34 17.83 -0.83
CA ASN A 94 -3.04 17.27 -1.23
C ASN A 94 -2.60 17.71 -2.65
N SER A 95 -3.22 18.76 -3.16
CA SER A 95 -3.06 19.22 -4.55
C SER A 95 -1.66 19.71 -4.88
N ASN A 96 -0.95 20.33 -3.93
CA ASN A 96 0.43 20.78 -4.12
C ASN A 96 1.40 19.64 -4.44
N ARG A 97 1.06 18.43 -4.02
CA ARG A 97 1.93 17.26 -4.16
C ARG A 97 1.57 16.38 -5.34
N PHE A 98 0.34 16.43 -5.81
CA PHE A 98 -0.13 15.56 -6.88
C PHE A 98 -0.89 16.31 -7.99
N ASP A 99 -2.05 16.89 -7.71
CA ASP A 99 -2.94 17.42 -8.75
C ASP A 99 -2.32 18.57 -9.54
N ILE A 100 -1.69 19.54 -8.86
CA ILE A 100 -1.02 20.65 -9.53
C ILE A 100 0.14 20.18 -10.41
N PRO A 101 1.07 19.34 -9.92
CA PRO A 101 2.11 18.76 -10.77
C PRO A 101 1.57 18.00 -11.99
N VAL A 102 0.54 17.16 -11.83
CA VAL A 102 -0.03 16.39 -12.94
C VAL A 102 -0.70 17.31 -13.96
N LEU A 103 -1.47 18.30 -13.51
CA LEU A 103 -2.11 19.29 -14.37
C LEU A 103 -1.08 20.08 -15.19
N MET A 104 0.02 20.47 -14.56
CA MET A 104 1.13 21.17 -15.25
C MET A 104 1.79 20.30 -16.31
N GLU A 105 2.05 19.01 -15.99
CA GLU A 105 2.60 18.07 -16.96
C GLU A 105 1.66 17.88 -18.16
N GLU A 106 0.35 17.84 -17.96
CA GLU A 106 -0.62 17.73 -19.05
C GLU A 106 -0.66 18.99 -19.92
N PHE A 107 -0.61 20.19 -19.33
CA PHE A 107 -0.52 21.42 -20.10
C PHE A 107 0.76 21.47 -20.95
N LEU A 108 1.91 21.15 -20.34
CA LEU A 108 3.19 21.12 -21.05
C LEU A 108 3.21 20.10 -22.19
N ARG A 109 2.66 18.89 -21.98
CA ARG A 109 2.53 17.88 -23.03
C ARG A 109 1.61 18.32 -24.16
N ALA A 110 0.56 19.06 -23.84
CA ALA A 110 -0.35 19.63 -24.83
C ALA A 110 0.26 20.81 -25.62
N GLY A 111 1.40 21.35 -25.15
CA GLY A 111 2.04 22.54 -25.70
C GLY A 111 1.29 23.84 -25.33
N ILE A 112 0.57 23.82 -24.21
CA ILE A 112 -0.21 24.95 -23.70
C ILE A 112 0.60 25.60 -22.59
N ASP A 113 0.85 26.88 -22.76
CA ASP A 113 1.52 27.70 -21.73
C ASP A 113 0.49 28.11 -20.67
N PHE A 114 0.63 27.54 -19.47
CA PHE A 114 -0.22 27.83 -18.32
C PHE A 114 0.64 28.45 -17.22
N ASP A 115 0.58 29.77 -17.09
CA ASP A 115 1.37 30.51 -16.09
C ASP A 115 0.91 30.22 -14.66
N ILE A 116 1.84 29.81 -13.81
CA ILE A 116 1.63 29.57 -12.38
C ILE A 116 2.41 30.55 -11.49
N GLU A 117 3.30 31.38 -12.04
CA GLU A 117 4.23 32.22 -11.25
C GLU A 117 3.51 33.27 -10.39
N ASN A 118 2.37 33.76 -10.85
CA ASN A 118 1.59 34.79 -10.17
C ASN A 118 0.34 34.26 -9.45
N ARG A 119 0.28 32.93 -9.17
CA ARG A 119 -0.85 32.27 -8.52
C ARG A 119 -0.51 31.85 -7.10
N HIS A 120 -1.50 31.89 -6.23
CA HIS A 120 -1.40 31.30 -4.89
C HIS A 120 -1.96 29.86 -4.95
N PHE A 121 -1.40 29.01 -4.09
CA PHE A 121 -1.80 27.60 -3.97
C PHE A 121 -2.26 27.33 -2.54
N VAL A 122 -3.51 26.89 -2.39
CA VAL A 122 -4.09 26.58 -1.08
C VAL A 122 -4.35 25.08 -0.98
N ASP A 123 -3.47 24.39 -0.27
CA ASP A 123 -3.64 22.96 0.00
C ASP A 123 -4.35 22.77 1.34
N VAL A 124 -5.61 22.33 1.26
CA VAL A 124 -6.49 22.14 2.44
C VAL A 124 -5.97 21.04 3.36
N GLN A 125 -5.32 20.00 2.81
CA GLN A 125 -4.69 18.96 3.63
C GLN A 125 -3.54 19.54 4.47
N ASN A 126 -2.75 20.45 3.90
CA ASN A 126 -1.66 21.07 4.63
C ASN A 126 -2.18 21.94 5.80
N ILE A 127 -3.29 22.64 5.62
CA ILE A 127 -3.94 23.36 6.72
C ILE A 127 -4.37 22.37 7.80
N PHE A 128 -5.05 21.30 7.43
CA PHE A 128 -5.49 20.26 8.36
C PHE A 128 -4.31 19.66 9.13
N HIS A 129 -3.23 19.27 8.44
CA HIS A 129 -2.07 18.65 9.08
C HIS A 129 -1.28 19.61 9.99
N GLN A 130 -1.29 20.91 9.70
CA GLN A 130 -0.62 21.92 10.54
C GLN A 130 -1.44 22.27 11.78
N MET A 131 -2.77 22.37 11.62
CA MET A 131 -3.67 22.78 12.71
C MET A 131 -4.05 21.60 13.62
N GLU A 132 -4.21 20.41 13.04
CA GLU A 132 -4.57 19.17 13.76
C GLU A 132 -3.34 18.28 13.91
N GLN A 133 -2.43 18.69 14.81
CA GLN A 133 -1.18 17.98 15.04
C GLN A 133 -1.41 16.58 15.62
N ARG A 134 -0.65 15.60 15.14
CA ARG A 134 -0.66 14.22 15.67
C ARG A 134 0.45 14.00 16.70
N THR A 135 0.53 14.89 17.68
CA THR A 135 1.46 14.81 18.82
C THR A 135 0.75 14.25 20.05
N LEU A 136 1.52 13.78 21.04
CA LEU A 136 0.95 13.32 22.31
C LEU A 136 0.17 14.44 23.00
N LYS A 137 0.68 15.68 22.96
CA LYS A 137 -0.02 16.86 23.50
C LYS A 137 -1.39 17.05 22.84
N ALA A 138 -1.46 17.01 21.52
CA ALA A 138 -2.70 17.15 20.78
C ALA A 138 -3.68 16.00 21.08
N ALA A 139 -3.16 14.75 21.16
CA ALA A 139 -3.97 13.59 21.53
C ALA A 139 -4.52 13.72 22.95
N TYR A 140 -3.71 14.16 23.90
CA TYR A 140 -4.11 14.33 25.29
C TYR A 140 -5.20 15.40 25.43
N GLN A 141 -5.05 16.53 24.72
CA GLN A 141 -6.09 17.55 24.67
C GLN A 141 -7.37 17.04 24.03
N PHE A 142 -7.26 16.31 22.90
CA PHE A 142 -8.44 15.81 22.16
C PHE A 142 -9.22 14.73 22.90
N TYR A 143 -8.52 13.79 23.54
CA TYR A 143 -9.17 12.67 24.21
C TYR A 143 -9.51 12.95 25.68
N CYS A 144 -8.69 13.75 26.38
CA CYS A 144 -8.80 13.97 27.80
C CYS A 144 -9.23 15.41 28.18
N GLY A 145 -9.21 16.36 27.22
CA GLY A 145 -9.54 17.77 27.47
C GLY A 145 -8.54 18.49 28.38
N LYS A 146 -7.27 18.00 28.45
CA LYS A 146 -6.25 18.48 29.36
C LYS A 146 -4.96 18.82 28.62
N ASP A 147 -4.15 19.71 29.20
CA ASP A 147 -2.79 19.98 28.77
C ASP A 147 -1.79 19.14 29.58
N ILE A 148 -0.66 18.78 28.94
CA ILE A 148 0.43 18.07 29.62
C ILE A 148 1.27 19.08 30.38
N GLU A 149 1.24 19.02 31.70
CA GLU A 149 2.16 19.77 32.55
C GLU A 149 3.55 19.15 32.49
N ASN A 150 4.61 19.95 32.33
CA ASN A 150 5.97 19.49 32.15
C ASN A 150 6.18 18.53 30.97
N ALA A 151 5.59 18.84 29.80
CA ALA A 151 5.84 18.12 28.55
C ALA A 151 7.35 17.93 28.34
N HIS A 152 7.75 16.78 27.78
CA HIS A 152 9.12 16.28 27.61
C HIS A 152 9.76 15.72 28.90
N SER A 153 9.02 15.60 29.99
CA SER A 153 9.38 14.69 31.07
C SER A 153 8.84 13.30 30.76
N ALA A 154 9.72 12.29 30.80
CA ALA A 154 9.30 10.91 30.50
C ALA A 154 8.15 10.43 31.39
N GLU A 155 8.09 10.87 32.65
CA GLU A 155 7.02 10.54 33.58
C GLU A 155 5.69 11.21 33.21
N ALA A 156 5.73 12.49 32.82
CA ALA A 156 4.52 13.20 32.38
C ALA A 156 3.97 12.61 31.07
N ASP A 157 4.85 12.32 30.10
CA ASP A 157 4.49 11.77 28.83
C ASP A 157 3.91 10.35 28.92
N ILE A 158 4.46 9.49 29.81
CA ILE A 158 3.92 8.13 30.02
C ILE A 158 2.56 8.15 30.71
N LYS A 159 2.33 9.08 31.67
CA LYS A 159 1.02 9.28 32.31
C LYS A 159 -0.02 9.76 31.32
N ALA A 160 0.32 10.76 30.50
CA ALA A 160 -0.56 11.25 29.44
C ALA A 160 -0.89 10.14 28.43
N THR A 161 0.10 9.37 27.98
CA THR A 161 -0.11 8.23 27.07
C THR A 161 -1.07 7.20 27.65
N TYR A 162 -0.93 6.86 28.93
CA TYR A 162 -1.83 5.94 29.62
C TYR A 162 -3.29 6.47 29.70
N GLU A 163 -3.48 7.75 30.00
CA GLU A 163 -4.82 8.36 30.02
C GLU A 163 -5.44 8.42 28.62
N VAL A 164 -4.63 8.75 27.58
CA VAL A 164 -5.07 8.72 26.18
C VAL A 164 -5.56 7.33 25.79
N LEU A 165 -4.82 6.27 26.11
CA LEU A 165 -5.23 4.89 25.80
C LEU A 165 -6.58 4.55 26.44
N LYS A 166 -6.77 4.88 27.72
CA LYS A 166 -8.05 4.65 28.41
C LYS A 166 -9.22 5.40 27.72
N ALA A 167 -8.97 6.65 27.36
CA ALA A 167 -9.98 7.46 26.69
C ALA A 167 -10.27 6.96 25.26
N GLN A 168 -9.28 6.48 24.54
CA GLN A 168 -9.45 5.83 23.23
C GLN A 168 -10.28 4.54 23.35
N ILE A 169 -10.02 3.68 24.32
CA ILE A 169 -10.82 2.48 24.56
C ILE A 169 -12.26 2.89 24.85
N ALA A 170 -12.47 3.78 25.82
CA ALA A 170 -13.83 4.25 26.20
C ALA A 170 -14.60 4.84 25.00
N ARG A 171 -13.91 5.54 24.09
CA ARG A 171 -14.52 6.16 22.92
C ARG A 171 -14.83 5.19 21.80
N TYR A 172 -13.96 4.20 21.56
CA TYR A 172 -13.98 3.39 20.32
C TYR A 172 -14.38 1.92 20.54
N GLU A 173 -14.48 1.43 21.78
CA GLU A 173 -14.73 0.00 22.07
C GLU A 173 -15.97 -0.57 21.35
N ASN A 174 -17.00 0.23 21.12
CA ASN A 174 -18.20 -0.20 20.42
C ASN A 174 -18.32 0.33 18.98
N GLN A 175 -17.33 1.05 18.49
CA GLN A 175 -17.37 1.61 17.15
C GLN A 175 -16.91 0.58 16.12
N SER A 176 -17.66 0.48 15.05
CA SER A 176 -17.26 -0.31 13.88
C SER A 176 -16.21 0.45 13.08
N TRP A 177 -15.24 -0.28 12.59
CA TRP A 177 -14.19 0.19 11.70
C TRP A 177 -14.09 -0.73 10.49
N GLU A 178 -13.98 -0.13 9.31
CA GLU A 178 -13.84 -0.84 8.05
C GLU A 178 -12.40 -0.73 7.56
N ASP A 179 -11.78 -1.84 7.21
CA ASP A 179 -10.43 -1.86 6.66
C ASP A 179 -10.42 -1.53 5.16
N LYS A 180 -9.22 -1.41 4.58
CA LYS A 180 -9.04 -1.12 3.15
C LYS A 180 -9.60 -2.21 2.21
N LYS A 181 -9.94 -3.39 2.73
CA LYS A 181 -10.54 -4.51 1.99
C LYS A 181 -12.06 -4.56 2.17
N GLY A 182 -12.65 -3.58 2.86
CA GLY A 182 -14.10 -3.53 3.13
C GLY A 182 -14.55 -4.42 4.31
N VAL A 183 -13.60 -4.97 5.10
CA VAL A 183 -13.95 -5.82 6.24
C VAL A 183 -14.29 -4.96 7.45
N VAL A 184 -15.52 -5.08 7.93
CA VAL A 184 -16.02 -4.36 9.10
C VAL A 184 -15.70 -5.15 10.38
N SER A 185 -15.10 -4.49 11.36
CA SER A 185 -14.73 -5.07 12.65
C SER A 185 -14.85 -4.06 13.78
N LYS A 186 -14.67 -4.50 15.04
CA LYS A 186 -14.53 -3.62 16.22
C LYS A 186 -13.15 -3.86 16.83
N PRO A 187 -12.09 -3.28 16.27
CA PRO A 187 -10.71 -3.63 16.62
C PRO A 187 -10.25 -3.04 17.96
N VAL A 188 -10.84 -1.92 18.39
CA VAL A 188 -10.50 -1.30 19.67
C VAL A 188 -11.35 -1.93 20.77
N GLN A 189 -10.72 -2.75 21.59
CA GLN A 189 -11.33 -3.45 22.72
C GLN A 189 -10.46 -3.27 23.96
N ASN A 190 -11.03 -3.37 25.14
CA ASN A 190 -10.26 -3.40 26.38
C ASN A 190 -9.57 -4.75 26.57
N ASN A 191 -8.76 -5.13 25.60
CA ASN A 191 -8.02 -6.37 25.49
C ASN A 191 -6.68 -6.11 24.80
N ILE A 192 -5.58 -6.50 25.43
CA ILE A 192 -4.22 -6.18 24.93
C ILE A 192 -3.91 -6.90 23.60
N GLU A 193 -4.38 -8.14 23.42
CA GLU A 193 -4.17 -8.91 22.20
C GLU A 193 -4.89 -8.24 21.01
N ALA A 194 -6.12 -7.77 21.21
CA ALA A 194 -6.88 -7.06 20.19
C ALA A 194 -6.23 -5.71 19.84
N LEU A 195 -5.82 -4.94 20.85
CA LEU A 195 -5.11 -3.67 20.65
C LEU A 195 -3.77 -3.88 19.95
N HIS A 196 -3.03 -4.92 20.33
CA HIS A 196 -1.77 -5.28 19.68
C HIS A 196 -2.00 -5.62 18.19
N ALA A 197 -2.97 -6.46 17.89
CA ALA A 197 -3.30 -6.84 16.51
C ALA A 197 -3.68 -5.63 15.65
N PHE A 198 -4.46 -4.70 16.19
CA PHE A 198 -4.91 -3.50 15.50
C PHE A 198 -3.79 -2.47 15.28
N THR A 199 -2.86 -2.33 16.23
CA THR A 199 -1.78 -1.34 16.15
C THR A 199 -0.53 -1.85 15.44
N ASN A 200 -0.39 -3.18 15.25
CA ASN A 200 0.76 -3.81 14.61
C ASN A 200 0.56 -3.93 13.09
N LEU A 201 0.42 -2.77 12.41
CA LEU A 201 0.02 -2.68 11.00
C LEU A 201 0.98 -3.38 10.03
N ASN A 202 2.27 -3.44 10.33
CA ASN A 202 3.29 -3.95 9.41
C ASN A 202 3.79 -5.36 9.77
N LYS A 203 3.20 -6.01 10.78
CA LYS A 203 3.64 -7.33 11.29
C LYS A 203 5.18 -7.47 11.30
N PRO A 204 5.90 -6.59 12.03
CA PRO A 204 7.35 -6.58 11.97
C PRO A 204 7.93 -7.82 12.68
N VAL A 205 8.98 -8.40 12.09
CA VAL A 205 9.82 -9.43 12.73
C VAL A 205 10.80 -8.77 13.68
N ASP A 206 11.30 -7.59 13.32
CA ASP A 206 12.18 -6.77 14.15
C ASP A 206 11.67 -5.32 14.21
N PHE A 207 11.94 -4.59 15.30
CA PHE A 207 11.41 -3.25 15.55
C PHE A 207 11.85 -2.18 14.53
N ALA A 208 12.95 -2.40 13.81
CA ALA A 208 13.37 -1.54 12.73
C ALA A 208 12.66 -1.86 11.40
N ALA A 209 11.75 -2.85 11.39
CA ALA A 209 11.02 -3.34 10.24
C ALA A 209 11.92 -3.65 9.03
N ARG A 210 13.15 -4.11 9.26
CA ARG A 210 14.05 -4.62 8.20
C ARG A 210 13.61 -5.99 7.71
N MET A 211 12.92 -6.74 8.59
CA MET A 211 12.23 -7.97 8.26
C MET A 211 10.78 -7.86 8.73
N VAL A 212 9.85 -8.35 7.93
CA VAL A 212 8.40 -8.33 8.22
C VAL A 212 7.81 -9.69 7.88
N TYR A 213 6.63 -10.00 8.42
CA TYR A 213 5.85 -11.14 7.96
C TYR A 213 5.02 -10.74 6.74
N ASN A 214 5.04 -11.56 5.69
CA ASN A 214 4.12 -11.44 4.55
C ASN A 214 2.71 -11.93 4.93
N GLU A 215 1.80 -11.96 3.96
CA GLU A 215 0.41 -12.43 4.17
C GLU A 215 0.34 -13.89 4.63
N ASP A 216 1.31 -14.72 4.21
CA ASP A 216 1.41 -16.15 4.56
C ASP A 216 2.12 -16.39 5.91
N GLY A 217 2.53 -15.33 6.62
CA GLY A 217 3.25 -15.41 7.88
C GLY A 217 4.71 -15.82 7.74
N VAL A 218 5.30 -15.67 6.55
CA VAL A 218 6.71 -15.95 6.27
C VAL A 218 7.53 -14.68 6.50
N GLU A 219 8.70 -14.81 7.17
CA GLU A 219 9.63 -13.69 7.34
C GLU A 219 10.28 -13.32 6.01
N VAL A 220 10.10 -12.07 5.59
CA VAL A 220 10.66 -11.53 4.35
C VAL A 220 11.55 -10.32 4.62
N ILE A 221 12.56 -10.10 3.78
CA ILE A 221 13.37 -8.88 3.78
C ILE A 221 12.48 -7.70 3.34
N ASN A 222 12.53 -6.58 4.05
CA ASN A 222 11.70 -5.41 3.75
C ASN A 222 12.49 -4.22 3.19
N PHE A 223 13.68 -4.42 2.66
CA PHE A 223 14.51 -3.35 2.10
C PHE A 223 15.44 -3.85 1.01
N GLY A 224 15.99 -2.90 0.24
CA GLY A 224 17.03 -3.14 -0.77
C GLY A 224 16.63 -4.14 -1.86
N LYS A 225 17.65 -4.76 -2.47
CA LYS A 225 17.50 -5.66 -3.64
C LYS A 225 16.70 -6.94 -3.35
N HIS A 226 16.57 -7.32 -2.07
CA HIS A 226 15.86 -8.53 -1.65
C HIS A 226 14.49 -8.25 -1.03
N LYS A 227 13.98 -7.01 -1.15
CA LYS A 227 12.67 -6.65 -0.60
C LYS A 227 11.57 -7.62 -1.09
N GLY A 228 10.78 -8.14 -0.16
CA GLY A 228 9.69 -9.08 -0.41
C GLY A 228 10.11 -10.56 -0.53
N ARG A 229 11.42 -10.86 -0.55
CA ARG A 229 11.91 -12.24 -0.62
C ARG A 229 11.98 -12.87 0.78
N PRO A 230 11.59 -14.16 0.93
CA PRO A 230 11.79 -14.90 2.16
C PRO A 230 13.25 -14.86 2.63
N VAL A 231 13.46 -14.64 3.92
CA VAL A 231 14.81 -14.53 4.49
C VAL A 231 15.60 -15.82 4.29
N GLU A 232 14.96 -17.00 4.49
CA GLU A 232 15.59 -18.31 4.30
C GLU A 232 16.01 -18.54 2.83
N ASP A 233 15.23 -18.06 1.84
CA ASP A 233 15.57 -18.13 0.41
C ASP A 233 16.78 -17.26 0.05
N VAL A 234 16.86 -16.09 0.71
CA VAL A 234 18.05 -15.22 0.54
C VAL A 234 19.28 -15.89 1.12
N PHE A 235 19.17 -16.55 2.27
CA PHE A 235 20.29 -17.32 2.84
C PHE A 235 20.72 -18.50 1.98
N GLN A 236 19.78 -19.12 1.29
CA GLN A 236 20.09 -20.24 0.39
C GLN A 236 20.79 -19.76 -0.88
N SER A 237 20.34 -18.66 -1.48
CA SER A 237 20.86 -18.13 -2.73
C SER A 237 22.12 -17.26 -2.55
N GLU A 238 22.23 -16.55 -1.42
CA GLU A 238 23.34 -15.63 -1.12
C GLU A 238 23.73 -15.74 0.37
N PRO A 239 24.45 -16.81 0.77
CA PRO A 239 24.83 -17.04 2.19
C PRO A 239 25.62 -15.90 2.84
N SER A 240 26.37 -15.15 2.02
CA SER A 240 27.13 -13.98 2.48
C SER A 240 26.25 -12.84 3.00
N TYR A 241 24.96 -12.80 2.62
CA TYR A 241 24.04 -11.76 3.03
C TYR A 241 23.80 -11.75 4.54
N TYR A 242 23.79 -12.93 5.18
CA TYR A 242 23.75 -13.05 6.63
C TYR A 242 24.91 -12.29 7.29
N ASN A 243 26.15 -12.59 6.86
CA ASN A 243 27.35 -11.95 7.42
C ASN A 243 27.38 -10.45 7.12
N TRP A 244 26.91 -10.04 5.94
CA TRP A 244 26.79 -8.62 5.59
C TRP A 244 25.84 -7.88 6.53
N MET A 245 24.67 -8.43 6.85
CA MET A 245 23.75 -7.83 7.81
C MET A 245 24.31 -7.83 9.23
N MET A 246 24.94 -8.93 9.66
CA MET A 246 25.50 -9.04 11.01
C MET A 246 26.66 -8.06 11.27
N ASN A 247 27.48 -7.78 10.25
CA ASN A 247 28.60 -6.85 10.34
C ASN A 247 28.23 -5.40 9.98
N GLY A 248 27.11 -5.21 9.32
CA GLY A 248 26.62 -3.89 8.92
C GLY A 248 26.05 -3.07 10.08
N ASP A 249 25.71 -1.82 9.79
CA ASP A 249 25.09 -0.90 10.75
C ASP A 249 23.58 -1.15 10.89
N PHE A 250 23.24 -2.29 11.51
CA PHE A 250 21.87 -2.66 11.83
C PHE A 250 21.66 -2.70 13.36
N PRO A 251 20.44 -2.39 13.84
CA PRO A 251 20.12 -2.50 15.26
C PRO A 251 20.41 -3.90 15.82
N LEU A 252 20.89 -3.97 17.05
CA LEU A 252 21.23 -5.26 17.68
C LEU A 252 20.04 -6.22 17.73
N TYR A 253 18.82 -5.70 17.91
CA TYR A 253 17.62 -6.54 17.89
C TYR A 253 17.33 -7.12 16.51
N THR A 254 17.55 -6.36 15.44
CA THR A 254 17.47 -6.86 14.06
C THR A 254 18.47 -8.01 13.84
N LYS A 255 19.72 -7.83 14.28
CA LYS A 255 20.76 -8.88 14.24
C LYS A 255 20.36 -10.12 15.03
N ARG A 256 19.79 -9.94 16.22
CA ARG A 256 19.27 -11.05 17.06
C ARG A 256 18.13 -11.82 16.36
N CYS A 257 17.20 -11.12 15.72
CA CYS A 257 16.14 -11.76 14.95
C CYS A 257 16.72 -12.53 13.75
N LEU A 258 17.65 -11.91 13.03
CA LEU A 258 18.34 -12.54 11.88
C LEU A 258 19.09 -13.81 12.31
N GLU A 259 19.80 -13.77 13.43
CA GLU A 259 20.50 -14.92 13.99
C GLU A 259 19.55 -16.09 14.35
N LYS A 260 18.38 -15.79 14.93
CA LYS A 260 17.37 -16.82 15.20
C LYS A 260 16.89 -17.50 13.91
N ILE A 261 16.63 -16.72 12.86
CA ILE A 261 16.22 -17.27 11.56
C ILE A 261 17.35 -18.09 10.95
N TRP A 262 18.61 -17.62 11.02
CA TRP A 262 19.79 -18.32 10.53
C TRP A 262 19.99 -19.67 11.22
N ASN A 263 19.88 -19.71 12.55
CA ASN A 263 20.04 -20.94 13.32
C ASN A 263 18.94 -21.96 12.99
N ARG A 264 17.69 -21.51 12.84
CA ARG A 264 16.58 -22.35 12.39
C ARG A 264 16.81 -22.89 10.97
N PHE A 265 17.25 -22.06 10.04
CA PHE A 265 17.58 -22.45 8.68
C PHE A 265 18.68 -23.51 8.63
N ASN A 266 19.76 -23.33 9.39
CA ASN A 266 20.86 -24.30 9.45
C ASN A 266 20.42 -25.63 10.11
N ALA A 267 19.63 -25.59 11.15
CA ALA A 267 19.08 -26.79 11.79
C ALA A 267 18.22 -27.62 10.82
N LYS A 268 17.33 -26.95 10.05
CA LYS A 268 16.54 -27.62 8.99
C LYS A 268 17.43 -28.26 7.92
N LYS A 269 18.48 -27.55 7.51
CA LYS A 269 19.41 -28.02 6.48
C LYS A 269 20.20 -29.25 6.96
N GLU A 270 20.60 -29.29 8.22
CA GLU A 270 21.31 -30.43 8.82
C GLU A 270 20.39 -31.65 8.94
N GLN A 271 19.15 -31.43 9.39
CA GLN A 271 18.16 -32.51 9.48
C GLN A 271 17.89 -33.16 8.10
N LEU A 272 17.70 -32.33 7.06
CA LEU A 272 17.53 -32.84 5.70
C LEU A 272 18.75 -33.63 5.18
N ARG A 273 19.96 -33.28 5.61
CA ARG A 273 21.19 -34.05 5.28
C ARG A 273 21.19 -35.40 6.00
N THR A 274 20.85 -35.42 7.28
CA THR A 274 20.79 -36.63 8.07
C THR A 274 19.74 -37.60 7.52
N ASP A 275 18.54 -37.10 7.22
CA ASP A 275 17.45 -37.91 6.64
C ASP A 275 17.81 -38.51 5.27
N ARG A 276 18.54 -37.74 4.44
CA ARG A 276 19.08 -38.27 3.16
C ARG A 276 20.13 -39.37 3.36
N GLN A 277 20.99 -39.22 4.36
CA GLN A 277 22.01 -40.23 4.67
C GLN A 277 21.38 -41.51 5.24
N THR A 278 20.38 -41.38 6.12
CA THR A 278 19.66 -42.56 6.66
C THR A 278 18.82 -43.25 5.59
N SER A 279 18.20 -42.52 4.66
CA SER A 279 17.47 -43.12 3.53
C SER A 279 18.39 -43.78 2.50
N ALA A 280 19.62 -43.28 2.34
CA ALA A 280 20.63 -43.88 1.45
C ALA A 280 21.33 -45.09 2.08
N ALA A 281 21.28 -45.24 3.42
CA ALA A 281 21.86 -46.35 4.16
C ALA A 281 20.86 -47.48 4.40
N ALA A 282 19.63 -47.40 3.94
CA ALA A 282 18.69 -48.52 3.96
C ALA A 282 19.25 -49.64 3.07
N PRO A 283 19.36 -50.91 3.57
CA PRO A 283 19.91 -52.00 2.78
C PRO A 283 19.08 -52.18 1.52
N LYS A 284 19.76 -52.22 0.36
CA LYS A 284 19.17 -52.61 -0.91
C LYS A 284 18.54 -53.97 -0.67
N ALA A 285 17.22 -54.04 -0.70
CA ALA A 285 16.50 -55.34 -0.74
C ALA A 285 17.08 -56.15 -1.88
N GLU A 286 17.47 -57.39 -1.59
CA GLU A 286 17.96 -58.37 -2.55
C GLU A 286 17.04 -58.37 -3.77
N GLN A 287 17.64 -58.24 -4.95
CA GLN A 287 16.96 -58.38 -6.21
C GLN A 287 16.48 -59.84 -6.30
N ILE A 288 15.23 -60.11 -5.94
CA ILE A 288 14.55 -61.32 -6.36
C ILE A 288 14.31 -61.18 -7.86
N THR A 289 15.09 -61.93 -8.64
CA THR A 289 14.90 -62.06 -10.07
C THR A 289 13.47 -62.61 -10.34
N PRO A 290 12.61 -61.90 -11.06
CA PRO A 290 11.32 -62.49 -11.42
C PRO A 290 11.53 -63.53 -12.51
N LYS A 291 11.12 -64.79 -12.20
CA LYS A 291 10.84 -65.80 -13.21
C LYS A 291 9.68 -65.29 -14.09
N ASN A 292 10.00 -65.16 -15.37
CA ASN A 292 9.09 -64.80 -16.43
C ASN A 292 7.92 -65.82 -16.50
N PRO A 293 6.66 -65.39 -16.48
CA PRO A 293 5.66 -65.95 -17.37
C PRO A 293 5.17 -64.88 -18.33
N LYS A 294 5.24 -65.18 -19.61
CA LYS A 294 4.59 -64.46 -20.68
C LYS A 294 3.09 -64.38 -20.36
N GLU A 295 2.60 -63.20 -19.97
CA GLU A 295 1.18 -62.91 -20.09
C GLU A 295 1.01 -61.84 -21.19
N GLU A 296 0.20 -62.28 -22.17
CA GLU A 296 -0.20 -61.46 -23.32
C GLU A 296 -0.98 -60.22 -22.87
N ALA A 297 -0.59 -59.07 -23.39
CA ALA A 297 -1.27 -57.79 -23.17
C ALA A 297 -2.69 -57.89 -23.76
N LYS A 298 -3.70 -57.74 -22.91
CA LYS A 298 -5.09 -57.59 -23.35
C LYS A 298 -5.28 -56.19 -23.98
N PRO A 299 -6.03 -56.11 -25.09
CA PRO A 299 -6.24 -54.84 -25.77
C PRO A 299 -7.09 -53.87 -24.89
N ILE A 300 -6.69 -52.61 -24.88
CA ILE A 300 -7.40 -51.51 -24.19
C ILE A 300 -8.78 -51.37 -24.84
N THR A 301 -9.84 -51.57 -24.08
CA THR A 301 -11.22 -51.38 -24.53
C THR A 301 -11.62 -49.88 -24.40
N ASN A 302 -12.58 -49.46 -25.22
CA ASN A 302 -13.08 -48.07 -25.24
C ASN A 302 -13.59 -47.57 -23.87
N ASP A 303 -14.06 -48.46 -23.00
CA ASP A 303 -14.50 -48.13 -21.63
C ASP A 303 -13.35 -47.61 -20.74
N HIS A 304 -12.13 -48.10 -20.96
CA HIS A 304 -10.95 -47.60 -20.21
C HIS A 304 -10.53 -46.19 -20.65
N LEU A 305 -10.77 -45.85 -21.92
CA LEU A 305 -10.52 -44.53 -22.45
C LEU A 305 -11.56 -43.49 -21.98
N GLU A 306 -12.82 -43.91 -21.80
CA GLU A 306 -13.86 -43.02 -21.24
C GLU A 306 -13.67 -42.75 -19.75
N GLN A 307 -13.24 -43.72 -18.96
CA GLN A 307 -12.91 -43.50 -17.55
C GLN A 307 -11.71 -42.59 -17.35
N LEU A 308 -10.72 -42.58 -18.23
CA LEU A 308 -9.60 -41.64 -18.21
C LEU A 308 -10.01 -40.25 -18.64
N LYS A 309 -10.94 -40.10 -19.58
CA LYS A 309 -11.50 -38.78 -19.97
C LYS A 309 -12.33 -38.15 -18.86
N MET A 310 -13.07 -38.94 -18.07
CA MET A 310 -13.81 -38.43 -16.90
C MET A 310 -12.89 -38.00 -15.73
N LYS A 311 -11.69 -38.54 -15.66
CA LYS A 311 -10.74 -38.26 -14.56
C LYS A 311 -9.83 -37.05 -14.83
N PHE A 312 -9.66 -36.65 -16.09
CA PHE A 312 -8.75 -35.60 -16.52
C PHE A 312 -9.35 -34.58 -17.50
N GLY A 313 -10.68 -34.61 -17.70
CA GLY A 313 -11.39 -33.69 -18.56
C GLY A 313 -11.88 -32.45 -17.83
N LYS A 314 -11.13 -31.39 -17.94
CA LYS A 314 -11.62 -30.03 -18.06
C LYS A 314 -10.89 -29.40 -19.21
#